data_e30a6552f60d72da5892f330d91d1d06
#
_entry.id   e30a6552f60d72da5892f330d91d1d06
#
_cell.length_a   1.000
_cell.length_b   1.000
_cell.length_c   1.000
_cell.angle_alpha   90.00
_cell.angle_beta   90.00
_cell.angle_gamma   90.00
#
_symmetry.space_group_name_H-M   'P 1'
#
loop_
_entity.id
_entity.type
_entity.pdbx_description
1 polymer ?
#
loop_
_entity_poly.entity_id
_entity_poly.type
_entity_poly.pdbx_seq_one_letter_code
_entity_poly.pdbx_strand_id
1 'polypeptide(L)'
;MRIFIEPTEPLLFRTGRSFDAGESNFAETLFPPTPETLQGALRAMIAAHTSLVESTMSIATRFGTATLTNLIGDRSHYGRFHITGLALGKYTKADGLVRLFPAPASLIKVKFRGEKDPTIVQLKHQELPGVINDRLDTMQYLTPPDFAPKEVEGKPKAAGWLTEQSLRVALDTQADFPSIKPVDDFYTFEPRLGIGMQNETKTTRTGYLYQVQMIRMHETYGFVVDIRLSEGNNPGKFTDDSKTQADLGLPDTGWLTLGGEQRAAHFTILGTTPQEENVGVQKPGKRVYLATPAYFSRGWQPPGDRFTPDHKLIAAAVNKPESIGGWYLNPSNAGGNSKTTRRCVPAGSVYFFDKPVSVTQPLTEYGWQIGYGIAYTGDYES
;
A
#
# COMPACT_ATOMS: atom_id res chain seq x y z
N MET A 1 -14.19 9.16 5.86
CA MET A 1 -15.09 8.02 5.54
C MET A 1 -14.25 6.79 5.28
N ARG A 2 -14.59 5.66 5.89
CA ARG A 2 -13.89 4.37 5.72
C ARG A 2 -14.70 3.42 4.84
N ILE A 3 -14.03 2.80 3.88
CA ILE A 3 -14.61 1.80 2.97
C ILE A 3 -13.85 0.49 3.11
N PHE A 4 -14.57 -0.61 3.24
CA PHE A 4 -14.05 -1.97 3.10
C PHE A 4 -14.40 -2.50 1.71
N ILE A 5 -13.41 -3.02 0.99
CA ILE A 5 -13.56 -3.58 -0.36
C ILE A 5 -13.22 -5.05 -0.30
N GLU A 6 -14.21 -5.91 -0.49
CA GLU A 6 -14.10 -7.36 -0.47
C GLU A 6 -14.11 -7.92 -1.90
N PRO A 7 -13.00 -8.47 -2.39
CA PRO A 7 -12.96 -9.09 -3.69
C PRO A 7 -13.81 -10.38 -3.74
N THR A 8 -14.62 -10.53 -4.77
CA THR A 8 -15.42 -11.75 -4.97
C THR A 8 -14.79 -12.72 -5.98
N GLU A 9 -13.80 -12.24 -6.71
CA GLU A 9 -13.09 -12.98 -7.75
C GLU A 9 -11.58 -12.90 -7.51
N PRO A 10 -10.79 -13.80 -8.12
CA PRO A 10 -9.33 -13.67 -8.13
C PRO A 10 -8.90 -12.41 -8.84
N LEU A 11 -7.98 -11.68 -8.22
CA LEU A 11 -7.50 -10.39 -8.67
C LEU A 11 -6.20 -10.51 -9.46
N LEU A 12 -6.03 -9.62 -10.43
CA LEU A 12 -4.81 -9.43 -11.18
C LEU A 12 -4.35 -7.97 -11.07
N PHE A 13 -3.18 -7.75 -10.47
CA PHE A 13 -2.55 -6.44 -10.42
C PHE A 13 -1.27 -6.48 -11.24
N ARG A 14 -1.33 -5.96 -12.46
CA ARG A 14 -0.20 -6.04 -13.38
C ARG A 14 1.00 -5.24 -12.86
N THR A 15 2.16 -5.85 -12.97
CA THR A 15 3.43 -5.14 -12.78
C THR A 15 3.69 -4.22 -13.97
N GLY A 16 4.62 -3.25 -13.84
CA GLY A 16 5.05 -2.40 -14.95
C GLY A 16 5.93 -3.12 -15.98
N ARG A 17 6.12 -4.43 -15.87
CA ARG A 17 6.87 -5.23 -16.85
C ARG A 17 6.03 -5.43 -18.10
N SER A 18 6.68 -5.32 -19.26
CA SER A 18 6.08 -5.69 -20.53
C SER A 18 5.66 -7.16 -20.50
N PHE A 19 4.47 -7.43 -20.98
CA PHE A 19 3.93 -8.77 -21.16
C PHE A 19 3.58 -8.90 -22.64
N ASP A 20 4.62 -9.13 -23.45
CA ASP A 20 4.46 -9.28 -24.87
C ASP A 20 4.39 -10.76 -25.23
N ALA A 21 3.47 -11.07 -26.12
CA ALA A 21 3.26 -12.43 -26.59
C ALA A 21 4.53 -12.96 -27.29
N GLY A 22 5.10 -14.05 -26.75
CA GLY A 22 6.30 -14.68 -27.27
C GLY A 22 7.61 -14.37 -26.53
N GLU A 23 7.66 -13.34 -25.69
CA GLU A 23 8.87 -12.98 -24.93
C GLU A 23 8.82 -13.39 -23.46
N SER A 24 7.64 -13.35 -22.82
CA SER A 24 7.45 -13.75 -21.43
C SER A 24 6.11 -14.47 -21.28
N ASN A 25 6.18 -15.74 -20.94
CA ASN A 25 4.99 -16.58 -20.77
C ASN A 25 4.39 -16.50 -19.36
N PHE A 26 4.92 -15.63 -18.47
CA PHE A 26 4.49 -15.55 -17.08
C PHE A 26 4.23 -14.11 -16.64
N ALA A 27 3.00 -13.83 -16.23
CA ALA A 27 2.59 -12.56 -15.63
C ALA A 27 2.43 -12.70 -14.12
N GLU A 28 3.30 -12.03 -13.38
CA GLU A 28 3.19 -11.91 -11.92
C GLU A 28 2.19 -10.84 -11.52
N THR A 29 1.47 -11.09 -10.42
CA THR A 29 0.64 -10.10 -9.75
C THR A 29 1.44 -9.37 -8.70
N LEU A 30 1.40 -8.03 -8.72
CA LEU A 30 1.91 -7.18 -7.64
C LEU A 30 0.90 -7.15 -6.49
N PHE A 31 1.29 -7.65 -5.32
CA PHE A 31 0.42 -7.65 -4.14
C PHE A 31 1.15 -7.13 -2.90
N PRO A 32 0.52 -6.25 -2.12
CA PRO A 32 -0.78 -5.60 -2.35
C PRO A 32 -0.81 -4.69 -3.59
N PRO A 33 -2.03 -4.32 -4.07
CA PRO A 33 -2.15 -3.38 -5.17
C PRO A 33 -1.56 -2.02 -4.81
N THR A 34 -1.07 -1.32 -5.83
CA THR A 34 -0.56 0.04 -5.63
C THR A 34 -1.69 1.00 -5.24
N PRO A 35 -1.39 2.08 -4.52
CA PRO A 35 -2.37 3.13 -4.23
C PRO A 35 -3.07 3.67 -5.50
N GLU A 36 -2.36 3.76 -6.63
CA GLU A 36 -2.93 4.17 -7.91
C GLU A 36 -4.01 3.22 -8.42
N THR A 37 -3.85 1.92 -8.22
CA THR A 37 -4.84 0.92 -8.62
C THR A 37 -6.14 1.08 -7.84
N LEU A 38 -6.05 1.27 -6.53
CA LEU A 38 -7.20 1.50 -5.67
C LEU A 38 -7.87 2.85 -5.95
N GLN A 39 -7.07 3.90 -6.14
CA GLN A 39 -7.58 5.22 -6.53
C GLN A 39 -8.36 5.16 -7.85
N GLY A 40 -7.85 4.43 -8.84
CA GLY A 40 -8.53 4.23 -10.12
C GLY A 40 -9.89 3.54 -9.97
N ALA A 41 -9.95 2.46 -9.17
CA ALA A 41 -11.19 1.73 -8.87
C ALA A 41 -12.22 2.62 -8.14
N LEU A 42 -11.78 3.38 -7.15
CA LEU A 42 -12.63 4.29 -6.38
C LEU A 42 -13.13 5.46 -7.22
N ARG A 43 -12.30 6.04 -8.08
CA ARG A 43 -12.74 7.08 -9.04
C ARG A 43 -13.82 6.57 -9.97
N ALA A 44 -13.66 5.37 -10.52
CA ALA A 44 -14.66 4.75 -11.38
C ALA A 44 -15.98 4.49 -10.62
N MET A 45 -15.88 4.01 -9.38
CA MET A 45 -17.03 3.81 -8.50
C MET A 45 -17.76 5.12 -8.21
N ILE A 46 -17.04 6.17 -7.79
CA ILE A 46 -17.62 7.49 -7.51
C ILE A 46 -18.29 8.04 -8.78
N ALA A 47 -17.61 7.98 -9.94
CA ALA A 47 -18.18 8.44 -11.20
C ALA A 47 -19.46 7.71 -11.61
N ALA A 48 -19.58 6.43 -11.27
CA ALA A 48 -20.78 5.64 -11.55
C ALA A 48 -21.97 5.97 -10.64
N HIS A 49 -21.69 6.38 -9.40
CA HIS A 49 -22.73 6.61 -8.37
C HIS A 49 -23.09 8.08 -8.16
N THR A 50 -22.29 9.04 -8.64
CA THR A 50 -22.64 10.44 -8.46
C THR A 50 -23.79 10.87 -9.35
N SER A 51 -24.70 11.70 -8.83
CA SER A 51 -25.80 12.33 -9.59
C SER A 51 -25.32 13.29 -10.70
N LEU A 52 -24.03 13.56 -10.76
CA LEU A 52 -23.39 14.42 -11.76
C LEU A 52 -23.21 13.72 -13.12
N VAL A 53 -23.46 12.42 -13.19
CA VAL A 53 -23.27 11.61 -14.40
C VAL A 53 -24.62 11.23 -14.98
N GLU A 54 -24.98 11.85 -16.09
CA GLU A 54 -26.16 11.43 -16.85
C GLU A 54 -25.93 10.05 -17.49
N SER A 55 -26.98 9.23 -17.49
CA SER A 55 -26.91 7.81 -17.85
C SER A 55 -26.49 7.52 -19.31
N THR A 56 -26.45 8.53 -20.16
CA THR A 56 -26.18 8.42 -21.61
C THR A 56 -24.75 8.77 -22.02
N MET A 57 -23.91 9.23 -21.10
CA MET A 57 -22.55 9.67 -21.46
C MET A 57 -21.54 8.53 -21.45
N SER A 58 -20.64 8.51 -22.43
CA SER A 58 -19.50 7.57 -22.46
C SER A 58 -18.53 7.82 -21.30
N ILE A 59 -17.73 6.82 -20.91
CA ILE A 59 -16.74 6.95 -19.84
C ILE A 59 -15.81 8.14 -20.06
N ALA A 60 -15.40 8.40 -21.29
CA ALA A 60 -14.54 9.54 -21.63
C ALA A 60 -15.22 10.91 -21.39
N THR A 61 -16.50 11.02 -21.67
CA THR A 61 -17.31 12.22 -21.41
C THR A 61 -17.70 12.36 -19.94
N ARG A 62 -17.85 11.25 -19.21
CA ARG A 62 -18.12 11.28 -17.76
C ARG A 62 -17.04 11.98 -16.96
N PHE A 63 -15.77 11.82 -17.33
CA PHE A 63 -14.66 12.53 -16.71
C PHE A 63 -14.45 13.95 -17.21
N GLY A 64 -15.23 14.40 -18.19
CA GLY A 64 -15.15 15.72 -18.81
C GLY A 64 -16.03 16.81 -18.21
N THR A 65 -16.92 16.47 -17.25
CA THR A 65 -17.71 17.51 -16.58
C THR A 65 -16.83 18.23 -15.55
N ALA A 66 -16.85 19.57 -15.58
CA ALA A 66 -16.01 20.39 -14.69
C ALA A 66 -16.20 20.05 -13.20
N THR A 67 -17.41 19.69 -12.78
CA THR A 67 -17.75 19.36 -11.40
C THR A 67 -17.17 18.00 -10.99
N LEU A 68 -17.34 16.98 -11.83
CA LEU A 68 -16.78 15.64 -11.55
C LEU A 68 -15.26 15.67 -11.59
N THR A 69 -14.65 16.36 -12.53
CA THR A 69 -13.20 16.54 -12.61
C THR A 69 -12.65 17.26 -11.38
N ASN A 70 -13.33 18.26 -10.86
CA ASN A 70 -12.95 18.93 -9.62
C ASN A 70 -13.01 17.96 -8.42
N LEU A 71 -13.99 17.07 -8.39
CA LEU A 71 -14.17 16.12 -7.29
C LEU A 71 -13.11 15.01 -7.29
N ILE A 72 -13.00 14.26 -8.41
CA ILE A 72 -12.15 13.06 -8.48
C ILE A 72 -10.84 13.28 -9.24
N GLY A 73 -10.62 14.44 -9.80
CA GLY A 73 -9.44 14.79 -10.59
C GLY A 73 -9.45 14.24 -12.01
N ASP A 74 -8.38 14.55 -12.72
CA ASP A 74 -8.09 14.09 -14.08
C ASP A 74 -6.61 13.71 -14.24
N ARG A 75 -6.05 13.85 -15.45
CA ARG A 75 -4.63 13.59 -15.73
C ARG A 75 -3.68 14.63 -15.13
N SER A 76 -4.14 15.86 -14.94
CA SER A 76 -3.33 17.01 -14.54
C SER A 76 -3.38 17.27 -13.03
N HIS A 77 -4.45 16.86 -12.37
CA HIS A 77 -4.65 17.08 -10.93
C HIS A 77 -5.46 15.95 -10.28
N TYR A 78 -5.25 15.75 -8.97
CA TYR A 78 -5.90 14.69 -8.21
C TYR A 78 -7.34 14.99 -7.78
N GLY A 79 -7.83 16.23 -7.94
CA GLY A 79 -9.14 16.66 -7.46
C GLY A 79 -9.18 16.81 -5.93
N ARG A 80 -10.41 16.90 -5.40
CA ARG A 80 -10.66 17.03 -3.96
C ARG A 80 -10.68 15.70 -3.20
N PHE A 81 -10.79 14.60 -3.91
CA PHE A 81 -10.81 13.24 -3.37
C PHE A 81 -9.42 12.76 -2.99
N HIS A 82 -9.20 12.44 -1.71
CA HIS A 82 -7.93 11.98 -1.19
C HIS A 82 -8.07 10.65 -0.47
N ILE A 83 -7.09 9.75 -0.67
CA ILE A 83 -6.92 8.54 0.13
C ILE A 83 -5.99 8.89 1.29
N THR A 84 -6.51 8.85 2.51
CA THR A 84 -5.78 9.20 3.73
C THR A 84 -5.41 7.99 4.58
N GLY A 85 -5.98 6.82 4.31
CA GLY A 85 -5.65 5.54 4.93
C GLY A 85 -5.75 4.41 3.92
N LEU A 86 -4.82 3.47 3.98
CA LEU A 86 -4.79 2.30 3.13
C LEU A 86 -4.17 1.12 3.87
N ALA A 87 -4.91 0.02 3.95
CA ALA A 87 -4.47 -1.21 4.58
C ALA A 87 -5.18 -2.43 3.96
N LEU A 88 -4.68 -3.62 4.22
CA LEU A 88 -5.51 -4.81 4.14
C LEU A 88 -6.38 -4.91 5.39
N GLY A 89 -7.42 -5.75 5.37
CA GLY A 89 -8.24 -5.95 6.55
C GLY A 89 -9.09 -7.19 6.49
N LYS A 90 -9.57 -7.58 7.66
CA LYS A 90 -10.64 -8.57 7.85
C LYS A 90 -11.85 -7.85 8.42
N TYR A 91 -13.00 -8.06 7.82
CA TYR A 91 -14.25 -7.48 8.29
C TYR A 91 -15.36 -8.52 8.36
N THR A 92 -16.03 -8.58 9.49
CA THR A 92 -17.31 -9.26 9.67
C THR A 92 -18.26 -8.34 10.45
N LYS A 93 -19.56 -8.51 10.27
CA LYS A 93 -20.53 -7.75 11.06
C LYS A 93 -20.46 -8.07 12.56
N ALA A 94 -20.02 -9.30 12.90
CA ALA A 94 -19.94 -9.77 14.28
C ALA A 94 -18.69 -9.26 15.00
N ASP A 95 -17.52 -9.33 14.32
CA ASP A 95 -16.22 -9.04 14.94
C ASP A 95 -15.71 -7.61 14.62
N GLY A 96 -16.40 -6.90 13.71
CA GLY A 96 -15.95 -5.60 13.24
C GLY A 96 -14.76 -5.67 12.28
N LEU A 97 -14.03 -4.58 12.18
CA LEU A 97 -12.88 -4.42 11.29
C LEU A 97 -11.56 -4.63 12.04
N VAL A 98 -10.71 -5.50 11.50
CA VAL A 98 -9.31 -5.66 11.89
C VAL A 98 -8.43 -5.26 10.71
N ARG A 99 -7.65 -4.17 10.84
CA ARG A 99 -6.68 -3.75 9.81
C ARG A 99 -5.40 -4.55 9.89
N LEU A 100 -4.78 -4.80 8.72
CA LEU A 100 -3.52 -5.54 8.58
C LEU A 100 -2.50 -4.67 7.86
N PHE A 101 -1.28 -4.67 8.38
CA PHE A 101 -0.15 -3.90 7.87
C PHE A 101 1.07 -4.80 7.66
N PRO A 102 1.94 -4.51 6.68
CA PRO A 102 3.21 -5.19 6.57
C PRO A 102 4.00 -5.07 7.87
N ALA A 103 4.60 -6.14 8.34
CA ALA A 103 5.46 -6.05 9.51
C ALA A 103 6.60 -5.06 9.28
N PRO A 104 7.01 -4.27 10.30
CA PRO A 104 8.19 -3.44 10.22
C PRO A 104 9.40 -4.22 9.69
N ALA A 105 10.13 -3.63 8.73
CA ALA A 105 11.29 -4.30 8.13
C ALA A 105 12.43 -4.58 9.13
N SER A 106 12.35 -3.99 10.31
CA SER A 106 13.20 -4.29 11.47
C SER A 106 12.79 -5.57 12.22
N LEU A 107 11.65 -6.19 11.88
CA LEU A 107 11.21 -7.47 12.43
C LEU A 107 11.48 -8.61 11.45
N ILE A 108 12.16 -9.63 11.90
CA ILE A 108 12.47 -10.81 11.09
C ILE A 108 11.96 -12.08 11.75
N LYS A 109 11.57 -13.06 10.95
CA LYS A 109 11.29 -14.44 11.38
C LYS A 109 12.58 -15.24 11.35
N VAL A 110 12.96 -15.82 12.47
CA VAL A 110 14.12 -16.69 12.60
C VAL A 110 13.63 -18.05 13.07
N LYS A 111 13.97 -19.11 12.35
CA LYS A 111 13.71 -20.48 12.76
C LYS A 111 14.96 -21.05 13.42
N PHE A 112 14.87 -21.41 14.68
CA PHE A 112 15.94 -22.08 15.39
C PHE A 112 15.87 -23.60 15.20
N ARG A 113 17.01 -24.25 15.21
CA ARG A 113 17.10 -25.72 15.09
C ARG A 113 16.40 -26.39 16.26
N GLY A 114 15.48 -27.32 15.94
CA GLY A 114 14.70 -28.03 16.94
C GLY A 114 13.41 -27.35 17.37
N GLU A 115 13.18 -26.09 16.97
CA GLU A 115 11.93 -25.41 17.20
C GLU A 115 10.93 -25.69 16.06
N LYS A 116 9.66 -25.84 16.43
CA LYS A 116 8.58 -26.09 15.46
C LYS A 116 8.22 -24.82 14.69
N ASP A 117 8.08 -23.72 15.41
CA ASP A 117 7.62 -22.44 14.87
C ASP A 117 8.76 -21.41 14.85
N PRO A 118 8.76 -20.48 13.87
CA PRO A 118 9.75 -19.42 13.84
C PRO A 118 9.47 -18.36 14.92
N THR A 119 10.53 -17.81 15.50
CA THR A 119 10.49 -16.73 16.46
C THR A 119 10.62 -15.38 15.76
N ILE A 120 9.88 -14.38 16.21
CA ILE A 120 10.03 -13.00 15.75
C ILE A 120 11.14 -12.32 16.53
N VAL A 121 12.05 -11.71 15.78
CA VAL A 121 13.25 -11.07 16.34
C VAL A 121 13.34 -9.64 15.83
N GLN A 122 13.61 -8.68 16.72
CA GLN A 122 13.88 -7.29 16.39
C GLN A 122 15.35 -7.11 16.02
N LEU A 123 15.63 -6.44 14.91
CA LEU A 123 16.97 -5.98 14.58
C LEU A 123 17.41 -4.90 15.58
N LYS A 124 18.64 -5.00 16.07
CA LYS A 124 19.24 -4.07 17.05
C LYS A 124 20.16 -3.07 16.33
N HIS A 125 20.24 -1.87 16.88
CA HIS A 125 21.23 -0.89 16.46
C HIS A 125 22.61 -1.30 16.93
N GLN A 126 23.58 -1.22 16.04
CA GLN A 126 24.98 -1.51 16.38
C GLN A 126 25.91 -0.59 15.62
N GLU A 127 26.88 -0.02 16.30
CA GLU A 127 28.02 0.62 15.68
C GLU A 127 28.97 -0.49 15.22
N LEU A 128 29.28 -0.53 13.94
CA LEU A 128 30.28 -1.45 13.39
C LEU A 128 31.60 -0.70 13.25
N PRO A 129 32.59 -0.96 14.13
CA PRO A 129 33.90 -0.30 14.03
C PRO A 129 34.58 -0.71 12.71
N GLY A 130 35.16 0.26 12.03
CA GLY A 130 35.95 0.04 10.79
C GLY A 130 35.14 0.01 9.50
N VAL A 131 33.83 0.25 9.53
CA VAL A 131 33.05 0.46 8.30
C VAL A 131 33.10 1.95 7.96
N ILE A 132 33.84 2.28 6.91
CA ILE A 132 33.90 3.65 6.38
C ILE A 132 32.68 3.86 5.51
N ASN A 133 31.82 4.79 5.93
CA ASN A 133 30.68 5.27 5.13
C ASN A 133 30.91 6.74 4.80
N ASP A 134 31.35 7.03 3.59
CA ASP A 134 31.69 8.37 3.12
C ASP A 134 30.52 9.35 3.00
N ARG A 135 29.29 8.88 3.24
CA ARG A 135 28.07 9.70 3.11
C ARG A 135 27.27 9.86 4.39
N LEU A 136 27.50 9.04 5.42
CA LEU A 136 26.60 8.92 6.58
C LEU A 136 27.39 8.67 7.88
N ASP A 137 28.28 9.57 8.25
CA ASP A 137 29.14 9.49 9.46
C ASP A 137 28.38 9.25 10.79
N THR A 138 27.06 9.26 10.77
CA THR A 138 26.21 9.14 11.96
C THR A 138 25.20 7.98 11.89
N MET A 139 25.18 7.17 10.83
CA MET A 139 24.22 6.06 10.73
C MET A 139 24.73 4.79 11.40
N GLN A 140 23.86 4.21 12.21
CA GLN A 140 24.05 2.91 12.84
C GLN A 140 23.53 1.78 11.95
N TYR A 141 24.12 0.63 12.08
CA TYR A 141 23.66 -0.56 11.36
C TYR A 141 22.61 -1.31 12.20
N LEU A 142 21.64 -1.91 11.50
CA LEU A 142 20.68 -2.80 12.12
C LEU A 142 21.15 -4.23 11.94
N THR A 143 21.47 -4.88 13.02
CA THR A 143 21.95 -6.26 13.04
C THR A 143 20.94 -7.17 13.76
N PRO A 144 20.87 -8.46 13.38
CA PRO A 144 20.19 -9.44 14.23
C PRO A 144 20.85 -9.49 15.61
N PRO A 145 20.10 -9.88 16.66
CA PRO A 145 20.71 -10.22 17.94
C PRO A 145 21.80 -11.29 17.76
N ASP A 146 22.79 -11.30 18.64
CA ASP A 146 23.85 -12.31 18.66
C ASP A 146 23.25 -13.68 18.98
N PHE A 147 23.09 -14.50 17.96
CA PHE A 147 22.86 -15.94 18.11
C PHE A 147 23.83 -16.69 17.20
N ALA A 148 24.31 -17.84 17.68
CA ALA A 148 25.26 -18.63 16.93
C ALA A 148 24.64 -19.01 15.56
N PRO A 149 25.34 -18.78 14.43
CA PRO A 149 24.82 -19.13 13.09
C PRO A 149 24.40 -20.60 12.95
N LYS A 150 24.97 -21.48 13.77
CA LYS A 150 24.66 -22.93 13.82
C LYS A 150 23.28 -23.22 14.43
N GLU A 151 22.71 -22.29 15.19
CA GLU A 151 21.41 -22.44 15.84
C GLU A 151 20.25 -22.05 14.91
N VAL A 152 20.53 -21.33 13.82
CA VAL A 152 19.53 -20.87 12.87
C VAL A 152 19.35 -21.86 11.74
N GLU A 153 18.10 -22.22 11.45
CA GLU A 153 17.71 -23.05 10.33
C GLU A 153 17.29 -22.16 9.13
N GLY A 154 18.14 -22.16 8.10
CA GLY A 154 17.87 -21.39 6.88
C GLY A 154 18.19 -19.88 7.02
N LYS A 155 17.61 -19.08 6.13
CA LYS A 155 17.78 -17.62 6.12
C LYS A 155 16.61 -16.93 6.84
N PRO A 156 16.89 -15.88 7.65
CA PRO A 156 15.82 -15.03 8.18
C PRO A 156 14.89 -14.52 7.07
N LYS A 157 13.60 -14.42 7.39
CA LYS A 157 12.56 -13.95 6.45
C LYS A 157 11.88 -12.71 7.05
N ALA A 158 11.21 -11.92 6.20
CA ALA A 158 10.33 -10.86 6.68
C ALA A 158 9.24 -11.42 7.60
N ALA A 159 8.84 -10.66 8.62
CA ALA A 159 7.88 -11.12 9.63
C ALA A 159 6.45 -11.35 9.10
N GLY A 160 6.13 -10.86 7.90
CA GLY A 160 4.81 -11.04 7.28
C GLY A 160 3.88 -9.86 7.54
N TRP A 161 2.66 -10.10 8.00
CA TRP A 161 1.66 -9.08 8.24
C TRP A 161 1.25 -9.05 9.71
N LEU A 162 0.99 -7.87 10.23
CA LEU A 162 0.57 -7.65 11.62
C LEU A 162 -0.83 -7.02 11.65
N THR A 163 -1.63 -7.38 12.65
CA THR A 163 -2.81 -6.59 12.98
C THR A 163 -2.39 -5.20 13.45
N GLU A 164 -3.28 -4.23 13.37
CA GLU A 164 -3.00 -2.88 13.86
C GLU A 164 -2.53 -2.87 15.32
N GLN A 165 -3.16 -3.65 16.18
CA GLN A 165 -2.76 -3.77 17.58
C GLN A 165 -1.33 -4.33 17.70
N SER A 166 -0.99 -5.39 16.97
CA SER A 166 0.36 -5.95 16.96
C SER A 166 1.39 -4.97 16.37
N LEU A 167 1.01 -4.17 15.37
CA LEU A 167 1.87 -3.11 14.83
C LEU A 167 2.14 -2.02 15.87
N ARG A 168 1.12 -1.56 16.59
CA ARG A 168 1.29 -0.58 17.68
C ARG A 168 2.28 -1.10 18.74
N VAL A 169 2.12 -2.35 19.17
CA VAL A 169 3.07 -3.01 20.08
C VAL A 169 4.49 -3.06 19.46
N ALA A 170 4.60 -3.42 18.19
CA ALA A 170 5.90 -3.50 17.51
C ALA A 170 6.59 -2.14 17.32
N LEU A 171 5.85 -1.06 17.31
CA LEU A 171 6.39 0.31 17.21
C LEU A 171 6.72 0.91 18.58
N ASP A 172 6.18 0.37 19.66
CA ASP A 172 6.50 0.79 21.02
C ASP A 172 7.76 0.08 21.55
N THR A 173 8.42 0.68 22.53
CA THR A 173 9.79 0.33 22.91
C THR A 173 9.94 -0.90 23.77
N GLN A 174 8.94 -1.23 24.56
CA GLN A 174 9.02 -2.31 25.57
C GLN A 174 8.24 -3.55 25.14
N ALA A 175 8.11 -3.76 23.85
CA ALA A 175 7.31 -4.85 23.33
C ALA A 175 7.99 -6.21 23.56
N ASP A 176 7.21 -7.15 24.04
CA ASP A 176 7.55 -8.57 23.98
C ASP A 176 7.37 -9.08 22.55
N PHE A 177 8.41 -8.97 21.73
CA PHE A 177 8.38 -9.36 20.30
C PHE A 177 8.02 -10.84 20.08
N PRO A 178 8.39 -11.81 20.93
CA PRO A 178 7.91 -13.18 20.81
C PRO A 178 6.39 -13.33 20.89
N SER A 179 5.69 -12.40 21.54
CA SER A 179 4.22 -12.41 21.62
C SER A 179 3.52 -11.97 20.31
N ILE A 180 4.24 -11.34 19.39
CA ILE A 180 3.70 -10.87 18.12
C ILE A 180 3.46 -12.05 17.18
N LYS A 181 2.20 -12.27 16.83
CA LYS A 181 1.78 -13.31 15.89
C LYS A 181 1.45 -12.72 14.53
N PRO A 182 2.27 -12.98 13.49
CA PRO A 182 1.97 -12.54 12.14
C PRO A 182 0.73 -13.23 11.57
N VAL A 183 0.02 -12.50 10.71
CA VAL A 183 -1.09 -13.02 9.93
C VAL A 183 -0.56 -13.33 8.53
N ASP A 184 -0.44 -14.59 8.18
CA ASP A 184 0.14 -15.01 6.90
C ASP A 184 -0.88 -15.67 5.97
N ASP A 185 -2.02 -16.13 6.50
CA ASP A 185 -3.02 -16.91 5.78
C ASP A 185 -4.29 -16.08 5.52
N PHE A 186 -4.27 -15.24 4.51
CA PHE A 186 -5.41 -14.41 4.11
C PHE A 186 -5.60 -14.31 2.59
N TYR A 187 -4.73 -14.95 1.80
CA TYR A 187 -4.87 -15.08 0.37
C TYR A 187 -4.09 -16.30 -0.16
N THR A 188 -4.45 -16.75 -1.34
CA THR A 188 -3.71 -17.77 -2.08
C THR A 188 -3.39 -17.31 -3.49
N PHE A 189 -2.29 -17.84 -4.04
CA PHE A 189 -1.99 -17.67 -5.46
C PHE A 189 -2.79 -18.67 -6.29
N GLU A 190 -3.47 -18.16 -7.30
CA GLU A 190 -4.24 -18.97 -8.25
C GLU A 190 -3.61 -18.82 -9.66
N PRO A 191 -2.79 -19.79 -10.10
CA PRO A 191 -2.24 -19.76 -11.44
C PRO A 191 -3.30 -20.08 -12.48
N ARG A 192 -3.38 -19.30 -13.54
CA ARG A 192 -4.26 -19.52 -14.69
C ARG A 192 -3.46 -19.58 -15.97
N LEU A 193 -3.75 -20.58 -16.79
CA LEU A 193 -3.21 -20.72 -18.13
C LEU A 193 -4.15 -20.06 -19.13
N GLY A 194 -3.59 -19.27 -20.03
CA GLY A 194 -4.27 -18.71 -21.19
C GLY A 194 -3.57 -19.10 -22.48
N ILE A 195 -4.33 -19.18 -23.54
CA ILE A 195 -3.83 -19.45 -24.89
C ILE A 195 -4.34 -18.37 -25.85
N GLY A 196 -3.45 -17.85 -26.66
CA GLY A 196 -3.84 -17.01 -27.79
C GLY A 196 -4.43 -17.88 -28.92
N MET A 197 -5.59 -17.51 -29.42
CA MET A 197 -6.26 -18.22 -30.51
C MET A 197 -6.18 -17.40 -31.81
N GLN A 198 -6.09 -18.07 -32.93
CA GLN A 198 -6.33 -17.49 -34.24
C GLN A 198 -7.83 -17.35 -34.46
N ASN A 199 -8.29 -16.12 -34.71
CA ASN A 199 -9.75 -15.85 -34.84
C ASN A 199 -10.38 -16.56 -36.02
N GLU A 200 -9.64 -16.75 -37.10
CA GLU A 200 -10.12 -17.32 -38.35
C GLU A 200 -10.26 -18.85 -38.26
N THR A 201 -9.27 -19.53 -37.72
CA THR A 201 -9.19 -20.99 -37.70
C THR A 201 -9.65 -21.60 -36.39
N LYS A 202 -9.82 -20.77 -35.33
CA LYS A 202 -10.11 -21.21 -33.94
C LYS A 202 -9.07 -22.19 -33.39
N THR A 203 -7.86 -22.17 -33.93
CA THR A 203 -6.72 -22.97 -33.48
C THR A 203 -5.80 -22.17 -32.58
N THR A 204 -5.01 -22.85 -31.77
CA THR A 204 -4.00 -22.21 -30.90
C THR A 204 -2.91 -21.57 -31.76
N ARG A 205 -2.60 -20.32 -31.46
CA ARG A 205 -1.47 -19.62 -32.07
C ARG A 205 -0.17 -20.09 -31.42
N THR A 206 0.76 -20.61 -32.22
CA THR A 206 2.05 -21.12 -31.74
C THR A 206 2.81 -20.04 -30.98
N GLY A 207 3.36 -20.34 -29.79
CA GLY A 207 4.10 -19.41 -28.95
C GLY A 207 3.23 -18.49 -28.07
N TYR A 208 1.89 -18.62 -28.09
CA TYR A 208 0.95 -17.79 -27.34
C TYR A 208 0.32 -18.51 -26.15
N LEU A 209 1.03 -19.46 -25.54
CA LEU A 209 0.69 -20.00 -24.24
C LEU A 209 1.27 -19.05 -23.16
N TYR A 210 0.44 -18.62 -22.23
CA TYR A 210 0.88 -17.78 -21.12
C TYR A 210 0.26 -18.23 -19.81
N GLN A 211 0.95 -17.94 -18.74
CA GLN A 211 0.48 -18.17 -17.37
C GLN A 211 0.32 -16.83 -16.65
N VAL A 212 -0.81 -16.66 -15.98
CA VAL A 212 -1.09 -15.51 -15.12
C VAL A 212 -1.20 -15.99 -13.70
N GLN A 213 -0.45 -15.39 -12.78
CA GLN A 213 -0.62 -15.64 -11.35
C GLN A 213 -1.63 -14.64 -10.80
N MET A 214 -2.78 -15.11 -10.36
CA MET A 214 -3.81 -14.30 -9.73
C MET A 214 -3.76 -14.44 -8.21
N ILE A 215 -4.35 -13.48 -7.50
CA ILE A 215 -4.53 -13.50 -6.04
C ILE A 215 -6.00 -13.77 -5.74
N ARG A 216 -6.27 -14.80 -4.96
CA ARG A 216 -7.58 -15.05 -4.36
C ARG A 216 -7.51 -14.68 -2.89
N MET A 217 -8.20 -13.62 -2.51
CA MET A 217 -8.40 -13.28 -1.09
C MET A 217 -9.31 -14.32 -0.44
N HIS A 218 -9.05 -14.67 0.81
CA HIS A 218 -9.97 -15.50 1.59
C HIS A 218 -11.22 -14.68 1.96
N GLU A 219 -12.32 -15.37 2.22
CA GLU A 219 -13.58 -14.73 2.65
C GLU A 219 -13.33 -13.78 3.85
N THR A 220 -14.06 -12.70 3.87
CA THR A 220 -13.98 -11.63 4.88
C THR A 220 -12.69 -10.79 4.84
N TYR A 221 -11.70 -11.15 4.01
CA TYR A 221 -10.50 -10.34 3.80
C TYR A 221 -10.62 -9.43 2.58
N GLY A 222 -10.04 -8.25 2.68
CA GLY A 222 -10.13 -7.25 1.61
C GLY A 222 -9.22 -6.05 1.83
N PHE A 223 -9.59 -4.94 1.20
CA PHE A 223 -8.86 -3.68 1.29
C PHE A 223 -9.66 -2.68 2.11
N VAL A 224 -8.96 -1.98 2.98
CA VAL A 224 -9.51 -0.89 3.81
C VAL A 224 -8.98 0.42 3.25
N VAL A 225 -9.87 1.32 2.90
CA VAL A 225 -9.51 2.63 2.35
C VAL A 225 -10.23 3.74 3.12
N ASP A 226 -9.46 4.68 3.64
CA ASP A 226 -9.98 5.90 4.26
C ASP A 226 -9.93 7.02 3.24
N ILE A 227 -11.07 7.67 3.04
CA ILE A 227 -11.27 8.73 2.06
C ILE A 227 -11.67 10.02 2.76
N ARG A 228 -11.10 11.14 2.31
CA ARG A 228 -11.48 12.50 2.70
C ARG A 228 -11.58 13.41 1.49
N LEU A 229 -12.41 14.42 1.60
CA LEU A 229 -12.50 15.50 0.62
C LEU A 229 -11.78 16.75 1.15
N SER A 230 -10.88 17.32 0.36
CA SER A 230 -10.25 18.59 0.71
C SER A 230 -11.25 19.75 0.62
N GLU A 231 -11.10 20.76 1.49
CA GLU A 231 -11.83 22.02 1.40
C GLU A 231 -11.27 22.87 0.27
N GLY A 232 -12.01 22.96 -0.84
CA GLY A 232 -11.55 23.68 -2.04
C GLY A 232 -10.20 23.14 -2.52
N ASN A 233 -9.31 24.05 -2.90
CA ASN A 233 -7.96 23.72 -3.37
C ASN A 233 -6.90 23.75 -2.25
N ASN A 234 -7.31 23.67 -0.98
CA ASN A 234 -6.38 23.76 0.15
C ASN A 234 -5.94 22.37 0.60
N PRO A 235 -4.73 21.91 0.22
CA PRO A 235 -4.21 20.63 0.64
C PRO A 235 -3.96 20.65 2.17
N GLY A 236 -4.61 19.74 2.90
CA GLY A 236 -4.46 19.61 4.35
C GLY A 236 -5.66 20.08 5.19
N LYS A 237 -6.61 20.81 4.59
CA LYS A 237 -7.92 21.04 5.20
C LYS A 237 -8.94 20.11 4.57
N PHE A 238 -9.58 19.28 5.39
CA PHE A 238 -10.57 18.31 4.95
C PHE A 238 -11.96 18.70 5.45
N THR A 239 -12.97 18.40 4.62
CA THR A 239 -14.37 18.48 5.03
C THR A 239 -14.68 17.47 6.14
N ASP A 240 -15.78 17.71 6.85
CA ASP A 240 -16.29 16.76 7.86
C ASP A 240 -16.57 15.41 7.20
N ASP A 241 -16.04 14.34 7.80
CA ASP A 241 -16.21 12.96 7.32
C ASP A 241 -17.68 12.54 7.21
N SER A 242 -18.57 13.10 8.03
CA SER A 242 -20.01 12.81 7.96
C SER A 242 -20.68 13.26 6.67
N LYS A 243 -20.10 14.26 5.98
CA LYS A 243 -20.59 14.77 4.70
C LYS A 243 -19.96 14.08 3.49
N THR A 244 -18.82 13.42 3.69
CA THR A 244 -18.03 12.86 2.57
C THR A 244 -18.82 11.84 1.76
N GLN A 245 -19.59 10.97 2.41
CA GLN A 245 -20.41 9.96 1.72
C GLN A 245 -21.52 10.60 0.87
N ALA A 246 -22.22 11.57 1.44
CA ALA A 246 -23.30 12.29 0.75
C ALA A 246 -22.76 13.12 -0.43
N ASP A 247 -21.63 13.81 -0.23
CA ASP A 247 -20.98 14.62 -1.28
C ASP A 247 -20.46 13.75 -2.44
N LEU A 248 -20.09 12.50 -2.17
CA LEU A 248 -19.67 11.52 -3.16
C LEU A 248 -20.86 10.77 -3.80
N GLY A 249 -22.07 10.90 -3.28
CA GLY A 249 -23.26 10.21 -3.78
C GLY A 249 -23.18 8.68 -3.66
N LEU A 250 -22.48 8.16 -2.64
CA LEU A 250 -22.24 6.73 -2.48
C LEU A 250 -23.29 6.06 -1.60
N PRO A 251 -23.84 4.90 -2.01
CA PRO A 251 -24.67 4.06 -1.16
C PRO A 251 -23.81 3.37 -0.08
N ASP A 252 -24.44 2.86 0.98
CA ASP A 252 -23.74 2.17 2.08
C ASP A 252 -22.98 0.92 1.61
N THR A 253 -23.48 0.26 0.57
CA THR A 253 -22.88 -0.92 -0.04
C THR A 253 -23.08 -0.91 -1.55
N GLY A 254 -22.21 -1.61 -2.26
CA GLY A 254 -22.36 -1.72 -3.72
C GLY A 254 -21.21 -2.50 -4.34
N TRP A 255 -21.05 -2.34 -5.64
CA TRP A 255 -20.05 -3.04 -6.43
C TRP A 255 -19.10 -2.06 -7.11
N LEU A 256 -17.87 -2.49 -7.27
CA LEU A 256 -16.85 -1.81 -8.05
C LEU A 256 -16.00 -2.81 -8.83
N THR A 257 -15.26 -2.32 -9.81
CA THR A 257 -14.27 -3.13 -10.52
C THR A 257 -12.87 -2.84 -9.98
N LEU A 258 -12.06 -3.89 -9.78
CA LEU A 258 -10.73 -3.78 -9.18
C LEU A 258 -9.69 -4.56 -9.97
N GLY A 259 -8.59 -3.88 -10.31
CA GLY A 259 -7.45 -4.49 -10.99
C GLY A 259 -7.68 -4.74 -12.48
N GLY A 260 -6.82 -5.57 -13.04
CA GLY A 260 -6.92 -6.03 -14.44
C GLY A 260 -8.12 -6.91 -14.67
N GLU A 261 -8.58 -6.97 -15.94
CA GLU A 261 -9.74 -7.75 -16.36
C GLU A 261 -11.07 -7.35 -15.68
N GLN A 262 -11.15 -6.14 -15.10
CA GLN A 262 -12.35 -5.59 -14.48
C GLN A 262 -13.02 -6.53 -13.48
N ARG A 263 -12.24 -7.11 -12.57
CA ARG A 263 -12.73 -8.07 -11.57
C ARG A 263 -13.65 -7.40 -10.56
N ALA A 264 -14.75 -8.10 -10.23
CA ALA A 264 -15.75 -7.59 -9.31
C ALA A 264 -15.27 -7.62 -7.87
N ALA A 265 -15.58 -6.55 -7.13
CA ALA A 265 -15.42 -6.48 -5.69
C ALA A 265 -16.64 -5.79 -5.07
N HIS A 266 -17.06 -6.25 -3.90
CA HIS A 266 -18.13 -5.64 -3.13
C HIS A 266 -17.54 -4.60 -2.19
N PHE A 267 -18.18 -3.43 -2.04
CA PHE A 267 -17.77 -2.45 -1.04
C PHE A 267 -18.84 -2.24 0.03
N THR A 268 -18.37 -1.92 1.22
CA THR A 268 -19.21 -1.54 2.36
C THR A 268 -18.62 -0.29 3.01
N ILE A 269 -19.44 0.74 3.22
CA ILE A 269 -19.03 1.93 3.98
C ILE A 269 -19.17 1.62 5.46
N LEU A 270 -18.07 1.76 6.20
CA LEU A 270 -17.98 1.45 7.64
C LEU A 270 -18.14 2.69 8.54
N GLY A 271 -18.66 3.79 7.99
CA GLY A 271 -18.88 5.03 8.71
C GLY A 271 -17.68 5.98 8.70
N THR A 272 -17.57 6.83 9.72
CA THR A 272 -16.50 7.82 9.86
C THR A 272 -15.21 7.16 10.35
N THR A 273 -14.08 7.65 9.88
CA THR A 273 -12.78 7.27 10.43
C THR A 273 -12.62 7.90 11.80
N PRO A 274 -12.34 7.15 12.88
CA PRO A 274 -12.06 7.73 14.18
C PRO A 274 -10.96 8.79 14.09
N GLN A 275 -11.13 9.94 14.75
CA GLN A 275 -10.16 11.04 14.69
C GLN A 275 -8.78 10.63 15.24
N GLU A 276 -8.75 9.74 16.22
CA GLU A 276 -7.52 9.22 16.84
C GLU A 276 -6.71 8.30 15.88
N GLU A 277 -7.34 7.77 14.85
CA GLU A 277 -6.69 6.96 13.79
C GLU A 277 -6.21 7.80 12.61
N ASN A 278 -6.48 9.11 12.63
CA ASN A 278 -6.07 10.00 11.56
C ASN A 278 -4.56 10.28 11.61
N VAL A 279 -3.92 10.09 10.49
CA VAL A 279 -2.49 10.28 10.19
C VAL A 279 -2.00 11.73 10.45
N GLY A 280 -2.63 12.54 11.25
CA GLY A 280 -2.22 13.91 11.56
C GLY A 280 -2.08 14.21 13.05
N VAL A 281 -2.44 13.27 13.95
CA VAL A 281 -2.41 13.49 15.41
C VAL A 281 -1.57 12.40 16.08
N GLN A 282 -0.49 12.01 15.44
CA GLN A 282 0.41 11.02 16.03
C GLN A 282 1.32 11.71 17.05
N LYS A 283 1.49 11.07 18.21
CA LYS A 283 2.50 11.50 19.18
C LYS A 283 3.89 11.48 18.52
N PRO A 284 4.76 12.45 18.83
CA PRO A 284 6.15 12.36 18.39
C PRO A 284 6.78 11.04 18.83
N GLY A 285 7.52 10.41 17.93
CA GLY A 285 8.18 9.14 18.23
C GLY A 285 9.55 9.03 17.56
N LYS A 286 10.42 8.20 18.09
CA LYS A 286 11.75 7.96 17.53
C LYS A 286 11.74 6.98 16.35
N ARG A 287 10.64 6.29 16.10
CA ARG A 287 10.40 5.43 14.93
C ARG A 287 9.37 6.06 14.02
N VAL A 288 9.62 6.00 12.72
CA VAL A 288 8.63 6.35 11.70
C VAL A 288 8.49 5.18 10.75
N TYR A 289 7.32 4.59 10.72
CA TYR A 289 6.95 3.42 9.94
C TYR A 289 6.13 3.83 8.71
N LEU A 290 6.47 3.32 7.54
CA LEU A 290 5.69 3.49 6.32
C LEU A 290 4.60 2.42 6.19
N ALA A 291 3.36 2.83 6.28
CA ALA A 291 2.20 1.94 6.07
C ALA A 291 1.93 1.68 4.58
N THR A 292 2.31 2.61 3.71
CA THR A 292 2.16 2.51 2.26
C THR A 292 3.47 2.85 1.56
N PRO A 293 3.67 2.43 0.29
CA PRO A 293 4.88 2.79 -0.44
C PRO A 293 5.10 4.31 -0.52
N ALA A 294 6.36 4.72 -0.58
CA ALA A 294 6.76 6.12 -0.69
C ALA A 294 7.78 6.32 -1.80
N TYR A 295 7.72 7.46 -2.48
CA TYR A 295 8.73 7.87 -3.46
C TYR A 295 9.56 9.01 -2.92
N PHE A 296 10.89 8.84 -2.96
CA PHE A 296 11.86 9.88 -2.66
C PHE A 296 12.88 10.01 -3.79
N SER A 297 13.19 11.23 -4.18
CA SER A 297 14.19 11.52 -5.22
C SER A 297 15.59 11.06 -4.82
N ARG A 298 15.87 10.97 -3.51
CA ARG A 298 17.12 10.47 -2.94
C ARG A 298 17.11 8.95 -2.67
N GLY A 299 16.20 8.21 -3.30
CA GLY A 299 16.11 6.74 -3.17
C GLY A 299 15.39 6.31 -1.89
N TRP A 300 16.10 5.78 -0.91
CA TRP A 300 15.50 5.28 0.34
C TRP A 300 15.34 6.36 1.42
N GLN A 301 16.03 7.49 1.30
CA GLN A 301 16.11 8.51 2.33
C GLN A 301 14.98 9.54 2.18
N PRO A 302 14.13 9.71 3.21
CA PRO A 302 13.09 10.73 3.20
C PRO A 302 13.71 12.13 3.31
N PRO A 303 13.09 13.17 2.71
CA PRO A 303 13.50 14.56 2.91
C PRO A 303 13.34 15.00 4.36
N GLY A 304 14.34 15.72 4.91
CA GLY A 304 14.35 16.14 6.31
C GLY A 304 13.25 17.14 6.67
N ASP A 305 12.75 17.91 5.71
CA ASP A 305 11.66 18.88 5.89
C ASP A 305 10.27 18.23 6.14
N ARG A 306 10.20 16.91 6.04
CA ARG A 306 8.98 16.13 6.36
C ARG A 306 8.79 15.89 7.86
N PHE A 307 9.76 16.23 8.66
CA PHE A 307 9.78 16.00 10.10
C PHE A 307 9.94 17.30 10.88
N THR A 308 9.59 17.27 12.16
CA THR A 308 9.93 18.37 13.08
C THR A 308 11.43 18.65 13.06
N PRO A 309 11.89 19.91 13.19
CA PRO A 309 13.31 20.26 13.11
C PRO A 309 14.15 19.60 14.22
N ASP A 310 15.49 19.75 14.11
CA ASP A 310 16.50 19.32 15.10
C ASP A 310 16.56 17.80 15.37
N HIS A 311 16.38 16.97 14.34
CA HIS A 311 16.51 15.52 14.40
C HIS A 311 17.66 15.01 13.54
N LYS A 312 18.14 13.81 13.86
CA LYS A 312 19.06 13.05 13.01
C LYS A 312 18.44 11.69 12.71
N LEU A 313 18.48 11.30 11.44
CA LEU A 313 18.18 9.93 11.03
C LEU A 313 19.38 9.05 11.41
N ILE A 314 19.21 8.11 12.35
CA ILE A 314 20.29 7.27 12.87
C ILE A 314 20.34 5.88 12.22
N ALA A 315 19.20 5.34 11.79
CA ALA A 315 19.15 4.05 11.10
C ALA A 315 17.89 3.96 10.22
N ALA A 316 17.89 3.03 9.28
CA ALA A 316 16.73 2.69 8.48
C ALA A 316 16.69 1.19 8.18
N ALA A 317 15.52 0.59 8.37
CA ALA A 317 15.20 -0.76 7.89
C ALA A 317 14.33 -0.63 6.65
N VAL A 318 14.89 -0.87 5.48
CA VAL A 318 14.22 -0.71 4.19
C VAL A 318 14.32 -2.01 3.41
N ASN A 319 13.18 -2.54 2.97
CA ASN A 319 13.13 -3.71 2.11
C ASN A 319 13.52 -3.35 0.66
N LYS A 320 13.62 -4.38 -0.19
CA LYS A 320 13.94 -4.20 -1.61
C LYS A 320 12.97 -3.21 -2.26
N PRO A 321 13.47 -2.18 -2.97
CA PRO A 321 12.62 -1.18 -3.62
C PRO A 321 11.65 -1.81 -4.62
N GLU A 322 10.45 -1.26 -4.69
CA GLU A 322 9.41 -1.64 -5.63
C GLU A 322 9.42 -0.70 -6.84
N SER A 323 9.41 -1.28 -8.04
CA SER A 323 9.25 -0.50 -9.28
C SER A 323 7.77 -0.38 -9.60
N ILE A 324 7.20 0.78 -9.33
CA ILE A 324 5.78 1.06 -9.54
C ILE A 324 5.63 1.88 -10.83
N GLY A 325 4.91 1.33 -11.76
CA GLY A 325 4.49 1.96 -13.02
C GLY A 325 2.97 1.86 -13.16
N GLY A 326 2.48 2.14 -14.33
CA GLY A 326 1.06 2.07 -14.63
C GLY A 326 0.79 2.39 -16.09
N TRP A 327 -0.48 2.53 -16.43
CA TRP A 327 -0.94 2.79 -17.78
C TRP A 327 -1.94 3.93 -17.80
N TYR A 328 -1.78 4.85 -18.75
CA TYR A 328 -2.79 5.86 -19.06
C TYR A 328 -3.68 5.36 -20.17
N LEU A 329 -4.96 5.25 -19.94
CA LEU A 329 -5.93 5.12 -21.02
C LEU A 329 -6.00 6.45 -21.77
N ASN A 330 -5.75 6.44 -23.07
CA ASN A 330 -5.85 7.63 -23.89
C ASN A 330 -7.07 7.49 -24.82
N PRO A 331 -8.11 8.35 -24.66
CA PRO A 331 -9.28 8.30 -25.51
C PRO A 331 -8.96 8.52 -27.00
N SER A 332 -7.87 9.25 -27.29
CA SER A 332 -7.42 9.57 -28.66
C SER A 332 -6.52 8.49 -29.27
N ASN A 333 -6.11 7.50 -28.49
CA ASN A 333 -5.22 6.43 -28.95
C ASN A 333 -5.69 5.10 -28.35
N ALA A 334 -6.09 4.16 -29.16
CA ALA A 334 -6.68 2.87 -28.77
C ALA A 334 -5.81 2.02 -27.82
N GLY A 335 -4.53 2.35 -27.61
CA GLY A 335 -3.59 1.62 -26.74
C GLY A 335 -3.27 2.33 -25.42
N GLY A 336 -3.40 3.65 -25.34
CA GLY A 336 -2.89 4.43 -24.19
C GLY A 336 -1.35 4.50 -24.15
N ASN A 337 -0.80 5.00 -23.03
CA ASN A 337 0.63 5.16 -22.80
C ASN A 337 1.07 4.67 -21.41
N SER A 338 2.28 4.17 -21.30
CA SER A 338 2.88 3.82 -20.01
C SER A 338 3.09 5.07 -19.15
N LYS A 339 2.81 4.97 -17.86
CA LYS A 339 3.21 5.98 -16.87
C LYS A 339 4.72 5.86 -16.58
N THR A 340 5.31 6.95 -16.12
CA THR A 340 6.68 6.94 -15.61
C THR A 340 6.81 5.93 -14.47
N THR A 341 7.71 4.97 -14.60
CA THR A 341 8.04 4.02 -13.55
C THR A 341 8.86 4.70 -12.46
N ARG A 342 8.46 4.56 -11.20
CA ARG A 342 9.15 5.08 -10.02
C ARG A 342 9.67 3.95 -9.15
N ARG A 343 10.89 4.12 -8.62
CA ARG A 343 11.44 3.24 -7.59
C ARG A 343 10.95 3.74 -6.23
N CYS A 344 10.01 3.01 -5.64
CA CYS A 344 9.43 3.37 -4.36
C CYS A 344 10.07 2.58 -3.22
N VAL A 345 10.16 3.21 -2.07
CA VAL A 345 10.42 2.56 -0.79
C VAL A 345 9.16 1.79 -0.42
N PRO A 346 9.25 0.49 -0.12
CA PRO A 346 8.07 -0.32 0.13
C PRO A 346 7.44 -0.02 1.49
N ALA A 347 6.17 -0.35 1.61
CA ALA A 347 5.48 -0.42 2.91
C ALA A 347 6.20 -1.37 3.86
N GLY A 348 6.10 -1.11 5.16
CA GLY A 348 6.86 -1.83 6.20
C GLY A 348 8.23 -1.23 6.49
N SER A 349 8.74 -0.30 5.69
CA SER A 349 10.02 0.37 5.97
C SER A 349 9.93 1.22 7.24
N VAL A 350 11.03 1.26 8.01
CA VAL A 350 11.11 1.98 9.29
C VAL A 350 12.35 2.85 9.33
N TYR A 351 12.17 4.08 9.77
CA TYR A 351 13.23 5.06 10.01
C TYR A 351 13.37 5.31 11.50
N PHE A 352 14.60 5.40 11.98
CA PHE A 352 14.93 5.57 13.39
C PHE A 352 15.64 6.91 13.59
N PHE A 353 15.21 7.65 14.58
CA PHE A 353 15.70 9.00 14.88
C PHE A 353 16.32 9.08 16.28
N ASP A 354 17.27 10.00 16.47
CA ASP A 354 17.92 10.27 17.75
C ASP A 354 16.96 10.88 18.80
N LYS A 355 15.95 11.60 18.31
CA LYS A 355 14.92 12.27 19.12
C LYS A 355 13.54 11.96 18.57
N PRO A 356 12.48 12.06 19.39
CA PRO A 356 11.12 11.96 18.90
C PRO A 356 10.82 13.01 17.82
N VAL A 357 10.28 12.56 16.68
CA VAL A 357 9.87 13.39 15.55
C VAL A 357 8.38 13.26 15.29
N SER A 358 7.76 14.33 14.81
CA SER A 358 6.43 14.30 14.21
C SER A 358 6.57 14.39 12.70
N VAL A 359 5.76 13.62 11.99
CA VAL A 359 5.64 13.74 10.53
C VAL A 359 4.74 14.93 10.24
N THR A 360 5.33 16.00 9.70
CA THR A 360 4.63 17.28 9.46
C THR A 360 3.90 17.34 8.12
N GLN A 361 4.30 16.47 7.19
CA GLN A 361 3.74 16.35 5.84
C GLN A 361 3.74 14.88 5.41
N PRO A 362 2.91 14.49 4.42
CA PRO A 362 2.94 13.13 3.89
C PRO A 362 4.36 12.70 3.52
N LEU A 363 4.75 11.51 3.94
CA LEU A 363 6.13 11.02 3.81
C LEU A 363 6.39 10.46 2.41
N THR A 364 6.22 11.31 1.41
CA THR A 364 6.48 11.00 -0.01
C THR A 364 6.59 12.29 -0.81
N GLU A 365 7.35 12.28 -1.90
CA GLU A 365 7.44 13.37 -2.87
C GLU A 365 6.46 13.18 -4.04
N TYR A 366 5.72 12.07 -4.08
CA TYR A 366 4.76 11.78 -5.15
C TYR A 366 3.50 11.11 -4.60
N GLY A 367 2.33 11.54 -5.09
CA GLY A 367 1.08 10.80 -4.97
C GLY A 367 0.50 10.71 -3.56
N TRP A 368 0.84 11.64 -2.65
CA TRP A 368 0.30 11.63 -1.30
C TRP A 368 -1.23 11.71 -1.27
N GLN A 369 -1.83 12.40 -2.26
CA GLN A 369 -3.29 12.53 -2.39
C GLN A 369 -3.97 11.18 -2.66
N ILE A 370 -3.25 10.24 -3.21
CA ILE A 370 -3.78 8.93 -3.58
C ILE A 370 -3.29 7.81 -2.65
N GLY A 371 -2.69 8.16 -1.51
CA GLY A 371 -2.35 7.22 -0.46
C GLY A 371 -0.91 6.74 -0.44
N TYR A 372 0.01 7.39 -1.18
CA TYR A 372 1.45 7.15 -0.97
C TYR A 372 1.96 7.84 0.28
N GLY A 373 2.94 7.25 0.94
CA GLY A 373 3.66 7.84 2.07
C GLY A 373 2.83 8.02 3.33
N ILE A 374 1.81 7.17 3.54
CA ILE A 374 1.12 7.10 4.83
C ILE A 374 2.09 6.51 5.84
N ALA A 375 2.31 7.23 6.94
CA ALA A 375 3.29 6.86 7.95
C ALA A 375 2.71 6.92 9.37
N TYR A 376 3.24 6.10 10.26
CA TYR A 376 2.91 6.08 11.69
C TYR A 376 4.18 6.25 12.51
N THR A 377 4.05 6.93 13.65
CA THR A 377 5.14 7.11 14.61
C THR A 377 4.99 6.14 15.77
N GLY A 378 6.09 5.75 16.36
CA GLY A 378 6.14 4.96 17.57
C GLY A 378 7.32 5.37 18.45
N ASP A 379 7.21 5.12 19.77
CA ASP A 379 8.29 5.42 20.68
C ASP A 379 9.37 4.34 20.60
N TYR A 380 10.61 4.76 20.79
CA TYR A 380 11.77 3.90 20.88
C TYR A 380 12.66 4.37 22.02
N GLU A 381 12.87 3.53 23.02
CA GLU A 381 13.94 3.68 23.99
C GLU A 381 15.16 2.91 23.48
N SER A 382 16.27 3.61 23.34
CA SER A 382 17.56 3.05 22.90
C SER A 382 18.21 2.19 23.97
#